data_4a5c3b23d93bdee2d4a7fb2b4e96f104
#
_entry.id   4a5c3b23d93bdee2d4a7fb2b4e96f104
#
_cell.length_a   1.000
_cell.length_b   1.000
_cell.length_c   1.000
_cell.angle_alpha   90.00
_cell.angle_beta   90.00
_cell.angle_gamma   90.00
#
_symmetry.space_group_name_H-M   'P 1'
#
loop_
_entity.id
_entity.type
_entity.pdbx_description
1 polymer ?
#
loop_
_entity_poly.entity_id
_entity_poly.type
_entity_poly.pdbx_seq_one_letter_code
_entity_poly.pdbx_strand_id
1 'polypeptide(L)'
;MLSEENKQFFQNLVSAPSPSGFEGPAQKVVMDFLIPYADEINKDRNGNVIALKKGSGKLKVMVVGHSDEIGFIVNHIDDQGYVYVRTLGGFDVNLLPGLRVDIYHQGKPVRGIIGKKPIHMQRGTEEPPKLKLEDLWIDIGALSKEEAENKVAIGDIITYHSEFEMLSDDLVVSKATDNKCGVYVAAAVMKELKDKNLKVNYYAVSSVGEETTMRGARTSAWQIEPDIAIAVDVTFTSDIPGADKRIFGNVSLSKGPAITLGAAMHPAINDKLIALAKELNLPYQLEIAPGRTGTDADVIQDLKAGTAMAVIGIPNRYMHSPNEVISFKDLDAAVQLIAAFITSLEDDFDFSR
;
A
#
# COMPACT_ATOMS: atom_id res chain seq x y z
N MET A 1 16.49 -6.23 -12.18
CA MET A 1 15.12 -6.36 -12.75
C MET A 1 14.42 -7.51 -12.05
N LEU A 2 13.13 -7.36 -11.74
CA LEU A 2 12.38 -8.40 -11.05
C LEU A 2 12.36 -9.70 -11.84
N SER A 3 12.46 -10.83 -11.13
CA SER A 3 12.24 -12.16 -11.74
C SER A 3 10.78 -12.30 -12.21
N GLU A 4 10.52 -13.20 -13.15
CA GLU A 4 9.15 -13.45 -13.62
C GLU A 4 8.21 -13.89 -12.47
N GLU A 5 8.70 -14.69 -11.53
CA GLU A 5 7.95 -15.07 -10.33
C GLU A 5 7.56 -13.86 -9.48
N ASN A 6 8.49 -12.92 -9.27
CA ASN A 6 8.23 -11.70 -8.50
C ASN A 6 7.25 -10.77 -9.22
N LYS A 7 7.35 -10.65 -10.55
CA LYS A 7 6.39 -9.88 -11.36
C LYS A 7 4.99 -10.49 -11.27
N GLN A 8 4.88 -11.81 -11.41
CA GLN A 8 3.60 -12.50 -11.32
C GLN A 8 2.99 -12.38 -9.92
N PHE A 9 3.79 -12.46 -8.86
CA PHE A 9 3.33 -12.22 -7.50
C PHE A 9 2.79 -10.80 -7.35
N PHE A 10 3.55 -9.79 -7.79
CA PHE A 10 3.12 -8.39 -7.72
C PHE A 10 1.82 -8.16 -8.51
N GLN A 11 1.73 -8.67 -9.73
CA GLN A 11 0.52 -8.57 -10.56
C GLN A 11 -0.69 -9.22 -9.89
N ASN A 12 -0.53 -10.43 -9.35
CA ASN A 12 -1.61 -11.11 -8.62
C ASN A 12 -2.05 -10.30 -7.39
N LEU A 13 -1.08 -9.70 -6.69
CA LEU A 13 -1.32 -8.91 -5.48
C LEU A 13 -2.13 -7.64 -5.78
N VAL A 14 -1.70 -6.83 -6.77
CA VAL A 14 -2.40 -5.58 -7.11
C VAL A 14 -3.77 -5.83 -7.75
N SER A 15 -3.94 -6.99 -8.41
CA SER A 15 -5.23 -7.38 -9.02
C SER A 15 -6.24 -7.91 -7.99
N ALA A 16 -5.78 -8.43 -6.86
CA ALA A 16 -6.66 -8.94 -5.82
C ALA A 16 -7.43 -7.80 -5.14
N PRO A 17 -8.79 -7.86 -5.08
CA PRO A 17 -9.57 -6.82 -4.42
C PRO A 17 -9.31 -6.83 -2.90
N SER A 18 -9.07 -5.65 -2.34
CA SER A 18 -8.77 -5.53 -0.91
C SER A 18 -9.11 -4.17 -0.31
N PRO A 19 -10.31 -3.60 -0.53
CA PRO A 19 -10.68 -2.40 0.22
C PRO A 19 -10.58 -2.63 1.72
N SER A 20 -10.26 -1.56 2.50
CA SER A 20 -10.12 -1.66 3.96
C SER A 20 -11.29 -2.41 4.61
N GLY A 21 -10.98 -3.49 5.32
CA GLY A 21 -11.95 -4.40 5.94
C GLY A 21 -12.29 -5.63 5.08
N PHE A 22 -11.77 -5.73 3.85
CA PHE A 22 -11.99 -6.85 2.95
C PHE A 22 -10.68 -7.37 2.32
N GLU A 23 -9.62 -7.38 3.05
CA GLU A 23 -8.26 -7.68 2.57
C GLU A 23 -8.03 -9.19 2.32
N GLY A 24 -9.00 -10.03 2.65
CA GLY A 24 -8.88 -11.49 2.55
C GLY A 24 -8.30 -12.03 1.24
N PRO A 25 -8.76 -11.57 0.06
CA PRO A 25 -8.21 -12.02 -1.22
C PRO A 25 -6.73 -11.67 -1.42
N ALA A 26 -6.31 -10.45 -1.10
CA ALA A 26 -4.90 -10.03 -1.17
C ALA A 26 -4.04 -10.80 -0.17
N GLN A 27 -4.50 -10.95 1.07
CA GLN A 27 -3.79 -11.70 2.10
C GLN A 27 -3.58 -13.17 1.72
N LYS A 28 -4.51 -13.76 0.98
CA LYS A 28 -4.32 -15.13 0.45
C LYS A 28 -3.15 -15.18 -0.54
N VAL A 29 -3.05 -14.21 -1.44
CA VAL A 29 -1.93 -14.12 -2.41
C VAL A 29 -0.60 -13.99 -1.68
N VAL A 30 -0.55 -13.17 -0.61
CA VAL A 30 0.64 -13.00 0.24
C VAL A 30 1.03 -14.31 0.94
N MET A 31 0.07 -14.99 1.57
CA MET A 31 0.33 -16.26 2.26
C MET A 31 0.87 -17.32 1.29
N ASP A 32 0.21 -17.48 0.14
CA ASP A 32 0.60 -18.47 -0.86
C ASP A 32 2.04 -18.24 -1.36
N PHE A 33 2.44 -16.96 -1.53
CA PHE A 33 3.81 -16.61 -1.92
C PHE A 33 4.83 -16.89 -0.82
N LEU A 34 4.49 -16.62 0.46
CA LEU A 34 5.43 -16.73 1.58
C LEU A 34 5.70 -18.14 2.07
N ILE A 35 4.79 -19.12 1.81
CA ILE A 35 4.90 -20.52 2.27
C ILE A 35 6.28 -21.14 2.05
N PRO A 36 6.94 -21.00 0.87
CA PRO A 36 8.23 -21.64 0.63
C PRO A 36 9.44 -20.93 1.27
N TYR A 37 9.25 -19.75 1.90
CA TYR A 37 10.32 -18.87 2.32
C TYR A 37 10.36 -18.58 3.82
N ALA A 38 9.24 -18.68 4.51
CA ALA A 38 9.12 -18.38 5.92
C ALA A 38 9.19 -19.66 6.79
N ASP A 39 9.76 -19.54 7.99
CA ASP A 39 9.74 -20.62 8.98
C ASP A 39 8.38 -20.77 9.66
N GLU A 40 7.67 -19.65 9.85
CA GLU A 40 6.32 -19.60 10.41
C GLU A 40 5.48 -18.54 9.68
N ILE A 41 4.20 -18.85 9.45
CA ILE A 41 3.22 -17.89 8.91
C ILE A 41 1.97 -17.95 9.77
N ASN A 42 1.53 -16.79 10.26
CA ASN A 42 0.33 -16.65 11.05
C ASN A 42 -0.58 -15.56 10.47
N LYS A 43 -1.89 -15.79 10.59
CA LYS A 43 -2.90 -14.75 10.35
C LYS A 43 -3.53 -14.38 11.69
N ASP A 44 -3.45 -13.11 12.08
CA ASP A 44 -4.03 -12.65 13.33
C ASP A 44 -5.55 -12.42 13.24
N ARG A 45 -6.18 -11.99 14.36
CA ARG A 45 -7.63 -11.75 14.44
C ARG A 45 -8.10 -10.57 13.59
N ASN A 46 -7.23 -9.60 13.30
CA ASN A 46 -7.53 -8.46 12.43
C ASN A 46 -7.38 -8.81 10.95
N GLY A 47 -6.70 -9.92 10.64
CA GLY A 47 -6.46 -10.36 9.29
C GLY A 47 -5.05 -10.04 8.77
N ASN A 48 -4.14 -9.50 9.59
CA ASN A 48 -2.74 -9.32 9.21
C ASN A 48 -2.10 -10.68 8.91
N VAL A 49 -1.27 -10.73 7.88
CA VAL A 49 -0.37 -11.87 7.64
C VAL A 49 0.99 -11.52 8.19
N ILE A 50 1.49 -12.37 9.09
CA ILE A 50 2.78 -12.22 9.77
C ILE A 50 3.62 -13.45 9.46
N ALA A 51 4.72 -13.26 8.73
CA ALA A 51 5.65 -14.31 8.38
C ALA A 51 6.98 -14.10 9.11
N LEU A 52 7.51 -15.15 9.73
CA LEU A 52 8.75 -15.13 10.49
C LEU A 52 9.82 -15.95 9.80
N LYS A 53 11.02 -15.37 9.67
CA LYS A 53 12.26 -16.08 9.46
C LYS A 53 13.12 -15.95 10.72
N LYS A 54 13.42 -17.09 11.34
CA LYS A 54 14.19 -17.16 12.59
C LYS A 54 15.66 -16.88 12.34
N GLY A 55 16.23 -16.05 13.18
CA GLY A 55 17.67 -15.86 13.32
C GLY A 55 18.24 -16.53 14.57
N SER A 56 19.54 -16.45 14.77
CA SER A 56 20.22 -17.04 15.92
C SER A 56 20.18 -16.14 17.17
N GLY A 57 19.91 -14.83 17.01
CA GLY A 57 19.86 -13.84 18.08
C GLY A 57 18.42 -13.56 18.54
N LYS A 58 18.28 -12.49 19.34
CA LYS A 58 17.00 -12.09 19.97
C LYS A 58 16.34 -10.90 19.30
N LEU A 59 17.15 -10.05 18.65
CA LEU A 59 16.68 -8.82 18.03
C LEU A 59 15.60 -9.13 16.97
N LYS A 60 14.51 -8.37 17.01
CA LYS A 60 13.35 -8.53 16.13
C LYS A 60 13.27 -7.37 15.16
N VAL A 61 13.32 -7.66 13.89
CA VAL A 61 13.18 -6.70 12.80
C VAL A 61 11.87 -6.94 12.06
N MET A 62 11.01 -5.95 12.02
CA MET A 62 9.73 -5.97 11.31
C MET A 62 9.82 -5.12 10.06
N VAL A 63 9.41 -5.65 8.90
CA VAL A 63 9.14 -4.87 7.70
C VAL A 63 7.65 -4.99 7.40
N VAL A 64 6.98 -3.86 7.27
CA VAL A 64 5.53 -3.81 7.11
C VAL A 64 5.13 -2.97 5.91
N GLY A 65 4.12 -3.43 5.19
CA GLY A 65 3.35 -2.69 4.20
C GLY A 65 1.89 -3.09 4.32
N HIS A 66 0.96 -2.18 3.95
CA HIS A 66 -0.46 -2.48 4.05
C HIS A 66 -1.03 -3.08 2.77
N SER A 67 -1.93 -4.05 2.95
CA SER A 67 -2.57 -4.78 1.85
C SER A 67 -3.91 -4.20 1.44
N ASP A 68 -4.47 -3.33 2.27
CA ASP A 68 -5.70 -2.65 1.90
C ASP A 68 -5.45 -1.57 0.85
N GLU A 69 -6.50 -1.28 0.12
CA GLU A 69 -6.57 -0.23 -0.90
C GLU A 69 -7.77 0.65 -0.60
N ILE A 70 -7.76 1.89 -1.08
CA ILE A 70 -8.94 2.75 -1.05
C ILE A 70 -10.07 2.11 -1.85
N GLY A 71 -11.31 2.35 -1.43
CA GLY A 71 -12.49 1.79 -2.07
C GLY A 71 -13.77 2.46 -1.61
N PHE A 72 -14.88 1.81 -1.90
CA PHE A 72 -16.18 2.29 -1.46
C PHE A 72 -16.98 1.14 -0.82
N ILE A 73 -18.01 1.53 -0.09
CA ILE A 73 -19.00 0.61 0.47
C ILE A 73 -20.40 1.08 0.04
N VAL A 74 -21.26 0.16 -0.37
CA VAL A 74 -22.65 0.47 -0.74
C VAL A 74 -23.40 0.96 0.49
N ASN A 75 -23.96 2.18 0.38
CA ASN A 75 -24.69 2.84 1.48
C ASN A 75 -26.21 2.90 1.23
N HIS A 76 -26.62 3.03 -0.03
CA HIS A 76 -28.03 3.17 -0.38
C HIS A 76 -28.27 2.71 -1.82
N ILE A 77 -29.47 2.21 -2.10
CA ILE A 77 -29.99 1.90 -3.44
C ILE A 77 -31.33 2.62 -3.60
N ASP A 78 -31.45 3.47 -4.61
CA ASP A 78 -32.68 4.23 -4.84
C ASP A 78 -33.74 3.43 -5.62
N ASP A 79 -34.95 4.00 -5.73
CA ASP A 79 -36.08 3.34 -6.37
C ASP A 79 -35.86 3.10 -7.89
N GLN A 80 -34.90 3.78 -8.50
CA GLN A 80 -34.52 3.63 -9.91
C GLN A 80 -33.39 2.62 -10.12
N GLY A 81 -32.81 2.07 -9.02
CA GLY A 81 -31.73 1.09 -9.05
C GLY A 81 -30.32 1.65 -9.08
N TYR A 82 -30.14 2.96 -8.88
CA TYR A 82 -28.82 3.56 -8.72
C TYR A 82 -28.26 3.31 -7.33
N VAL A 83 -26.94 3.07 -7.28
CA VAL A 83 -26.22 2.73 -6.03
C VAL A 83 -25.43 3.95 -5.54
N TYR A 84 -25.61 4.31 -4.28
CA TYR A 84 -24.90 5.39 -3.59
C TYR A 84 -23.95 4.80 -2.55
N VAL A 85 -22.79 5.45 -2.37
CA VAL A 85 -21.67 4.87 -1.63
C VAL A 85 -21.11 5.79 -0.54
N ARG A 86 -20.31 5.21 0.35
CA ARG A 86 -19.36 5.90 1.24
C ARG A 86 -17.95 5.48 0.87
N THR A 87 -16.98 6.35 1.13
CA THR A 87 -15.57 6.07 0.90
C THR A 87 -14.96 5.19 2.00
N LEU A 88 -14.03 4.36 1.62
CA LEU A 88 -13.05 3.69 2.47
C LEU A 88 -11.67 4.25 2.08
N GLY A 89 -11.11 5.13 2.90
CA GLY A 89 -9.91 5.90 2.59
C GLY A 89 -10.18 7.25 1.93
N GLY A 90 -9.12 7.92 1.49
CA GLY A 90 -9.14 9.26 0.92
C GLY A 90 -9.29 9.29 -0.61
N PHE A 91 -10.15 10.18 -1.13
CA PHE A 91 -10.42 10.27 -2.57
C PHE A 91 -10.39 11.70 -3.09
N ASP A 92 -9.87 11.89 -4.30
CA ASP A 92 -10.21 13.06 -5.12
C ASP A 92 -11.50 12.78 -5.90
N VAL A 93 -12.60 13.39 -5.46
CA VAL A 93 -13.93 13.20 -6.06
C VAL A 93 -13.97 13.59 -7.54
N ASN A 94 -13.07 14.50 -7.98
CA ASN A 94 -13.02 14.94 -9.37
C ASN A 94 -12.52 13.85 -10.33
N LEU A 95 -11.79 12.85 -9.82
CA LEU A 95 -11.31 11.71 -10.63
C LEU A 95 -12.39 10.63 -10.85
N LEU A 96 -13.49 10.64 -10.07
CA LEU A 96 -14.45 9.54 -10.04
C LEU A 96 -15.40 9.46 -11.22
N PRO A 97 -15.95 10.56 -11.78
CA PRO A 97 -16.95 10.47 -12.83
C PRO A 97 -16.48 9.77 -14.09
N GLY A 98 -17.22 8.77 -14.53
CA GLY A 98 -16.93 7.97 -15.74
C GLY A 98 -16.07 6.73 -15.47
N LEU A 99 -15.56 6.55 -14.25
CA LEU A 99 -14.78 5.35 -13.92
C LEU A 99 -15.65 4.11 -13.85
N ARG A 100 -15.06 2.98 -14.22
CA ARG A 100 -15.61 1.65 -13.99
C ARG A 100 -15.21 1.16 -12.62
N VAL A 101 -16.14 0.47 -11.96
CA VAL A 101 -15.93 -0.13 -10.64
C VAL A 101 -16.44 -1.57 -10.62
N ASP A 102 -15.94 -2.36 -9.70
CA ASP A 102 -16.41 -3.71 -9.39
C ASP A 102 -16.99 -3.72 -7.98
N ILE A 103 -18.30 -4.00 -7.86
CA ILE A 103 -19.02 -4.20 -6.60
C ILE A 103 -18.99 -5.70 -6.29
N TYR A 104 -18.47 -6.09 -5.14
CA TYR A 104 -18.33 -7.49 -4.78
C TYR A 104 -19.51 -7.96 -3.93
N HIS A 105 -20.47 -8.63 -4.58
CA HIS A 105 -21.61 -9.28 -3.90
C HIS A 105 -21.35 -10.78 -3.78
N GLN A 106 -21.35 -11.31 -2.54
CA GLN A 106 -21.09 -12.72 -2.27
C GLN A 106 -19.81 -13.26 -2.97
N GLY A 107 -18.78 -12.43 -3.01
CA GLY A 107 -17.48 -12.77 -3.63
C GLY A 107 -17.44 -12.69 -5.17
N LYS A 108 -18.53 -12.26 -5.83
CA LYS A 108 -18.60 -12.09 -7.29
C LYS A 108 -18.65 -10.61 -7.65
N PRO A 109 -17.88 -10.16 -8.65
CA PRO A 109 -17.91 -8.77 -9.09
C PRO A 109 -19.15 -8.48 -9.94
N VAL A 110 -19.84 -7.38 -9.63
CA VAL A 110 -20.87 -6.74 -10.45
C VAL A 110 -20.29 -5.45 -10.99
N ARG A 111 -20.19 -5.33 -12.31
CA ARG A 111 -19.64 -4.13 -12.95
C ARG A 111 -20.60 -2.96 -12.84
N GLY A 112 -20.06 -1.79 -12.46
CA GLY A 112 -20.77 -0.51 -12.45
C GLY A 112 -19.94 0.61 -13.07
N ILE A 113 -20.62 1.72 -13.34
CA ILE A 113 -20.02 2.97 -13.85
C ILE A 113 -20.41 4.10 -12.91
N ILE A 114 -19.44 4.89 -12.47
CA ILE A 114 -19.70 6.09 -11.65
C ILE A 114 -20.26 7.19 -12.55
N GLY A 115 -21.52 7.54 -12.33
CA GLY A 115 -22.23 8.56 -13.06
C GLY A 115 -22.30 9.88 -12.29
N LYS A 116 -22.47 10.97 -13.05
CA LYS A 116 -22.85 12.29 -12.54
C LYS A 116 -23.78 12.98 -13.52
N LYS A 117 -24.49 14.03 -13.06
CA LYS A 117 -25.32 14.85 -13.96
C LYS A 117 -24.46 15.42 -15.09
N PRO A 118 -24.80 15.14 -16.37
CA PRO A 118 -23.99 15.59 -17.50
C PRO A 118 -24.04 17.12 -17.66
N ILE A 119 -22.97 17.68 -18.23
CA ILE A 119 -22.81 19.15 -18.37
C ILE A 119 -23.97 19.78 -19.16
N HIS A 120 -24.54 19.06 -20.14
CA HIS A 120 -25.66 19.55 -20.92
C HIS A 120 -26.95 19.78 -20.09
N MET A 121 -27.08 19.13 -18.94
CA MET A 121 -28.19 19.30 -18.00
C MET A 121 -27.89 20.32 -16.90
N GLN A 122 -26.69 20.95 -16.90
CA GLN A 122 -26.24 21.94 -15.90
C GLN A 122 -26.25 23.38 -16.46
N ARG A 123 -27.00 23.62 -17.52
CA ARG A 123 -27.07 24.94 -18.16
C ARG A 123 -27.68 25.98 -17.22
N GLY A 124 -27.08 27.19 -17.17
CA GLY A 124 -27.59 28.36 -16.43
C GLY A 124 -26.89 28.63 -15.08
N THR A 125 -25.84 27.90 -14.73
CA THR A 125 -24.97 28.22 -13.60
C THR A 125 -23.70 28.90 -14.11
N GLU A 126 -23.36 30.10 -13.61
CA GLU A 126 -22.14 30.82 -14.01
C GLU A 126 -20.86 30.07 -13.56
N GLU A 127 -20.92 29.36 -12.43
CA GLU A 127 -19.89 28.43 -11.99
C GLU A 127 -20.53 27.10 -11.56
N PRO A 128 -20.05 25.95 -12.06
CA PRO A 128 -20.52 24.67 -11.55
C PRO A 128 -20.14 24.53 -10.08
N PRO A 129 -21.03 24.06 -9.20
CA PRO A 129 -20.72 23.83 -7.81
C PRO A 129 -19.58 22.81 -7.69
N LYS A 130 -18.76 22.95 -6.63
CA LYS A 130 -17.72 21.98 -6.31
C LYS A 130 -18.34 20.58 -6.20
N LEU A 131 -17.83 19.64 -6.99
CA LEU A 131 -18.32 18.27 -7.02
C LEU A 131 -18.16 17.61 -5.64
N LYS A 132 -19.21 16.94 -5.18
CA LYS A 132 -19.22 16.17 -3.94
C LYS A 132 -19.54 14.70 -4.23
N LEU A 133 -19.20 13.82 -3.32
CA LEU A 133 -19.50 12.38 -3.45
C LEU A 133 -21.02 12.13 -3.57
N GLU A 134 -21.83 12.89 -2.84
CA GLU A 134 -23.30 12.80 -2.85
C GLU A 134 -23.93 13.17 -4.19
N ASP A 135 -23.19 13.84 -5.09
CA ASP A 135 -23.62 14.18 -6.45
C ASP A 135 -23.39 13.02 -7.45
N LEU A 136 -22.78 11.93 -6.98
CA LEU A 136 -22.42 10.77 -7.77
C LEU A 136 -23.27 9.55 -7.41
N TRP A 137 -23.45 8.66 -8.38
CA TRP A 137 -24.08 7.35 -8.21
C TRP A 137 -23.33 6.31 -9.02
N ILE A 138 -23.57 5.03 -8.73
CA ILE A 138 -23.07 3.95 -9.57
C ILE A 138 -24.25 3.34 -10.30
N ASP A 139 -24.12 3.27 -11.63
CA ASP A 139 -25.07 2.60 -12.53
C ASP A 139 -24.59 1.17 -12.79
N ILE A 140 -25.41 0.19 -12.41
CA ILE A 140 -25.15 -1.25 -12.60
C ILE A 140 -26.08 -1.87 -13.64
N GLY A 141 -26.78 -1.02 -14.43
CA GLY A 141 -27.73 -1.45 -15.45
C GLY A 141 -29.01 -2.08 -14.87
N ALA A 142 -29.42 -1.70 -13.64
CA ALA A 142 -30.71 -2.05 -13.07
C ALA A 142 -31.73 -0.97 -13.40
N LEU A 143 -33.00 -1.37 -13.62
CA LEU A 143 -34.09 -0.47 -13.94
C LEU A 143 -35.06 -0.23 -12.78
N SER A 144 -34.81 -0.89 -11.64
CA SER A 144 -35.56 -0.73 -10.41
C SER A 144 -34.71 -1.11 -9.20
N LYS A 145 -35.14 -0.67 -8.03
CA LYS A 145 -34.54 -1.05 -6.75
C LYS A 145 -34.47 -2.56 -6.58
N GLU A 146 -35.57 -3.26 -6.85
CA GLU A 146 -35.64 -4.72 -6.72
C GLU A 146 -34.64 -5.42 -7.64
N GLU A 147 -34.47 -4.97 -8.87
CA GLU A 147 -33.48 -5.52 -9.80
C GLU A 147 -32.05 -5.26 -9.29
N ALA A 148 -31.77 -4.08 -8.72
CA ALA A 148 -30.47 -3.76 -8.14
C ALA A 148 -30.19 -4.61 -6.89
N GLU A 149 -31.16 -4.76 -5.98
CA GLU A 149 -31.02 -5.55 -4.75
C GLU A 149 -30.84 -7.06 -5.03
N ASN A 150 -31.24 -7.55 -6.22
CA ASN A 150 -30.94 -8.91 -6.67
C ASN A 150 -29.47 -9.07 -7.13
N LYS A 151 -28.74 -7.98 -7.36
CA LYS A 151 -27.35 -7.98 -7.85
C LYS A 151 -26.35 -7.54 -6.80
N VAL A 152 -26.72 -6.58 -5.95
CA VAL A 152 -25.87 -5.97 -4.91
C VAL A 152 -26.65 -5.68 -3.64
N ALA A 153 -25.96 -5.53 -2.52
CA ALA A 153 -26.55 -5.24 -1.22
C ALA A 153 -25.86 -4.08 -0.50
N ILE A 154 -26.56 -3.44 0.44
CA ILE A 154 -25.95 -2.48 1.36
C ILE A 154 -24.83 -3.19 2.13
N GLY A 155 -23.66 -2.55 2.19
CA GLY A 155 -22.46 -3.11 2.81
C GLY A 155 -21.54 -3.86 1.85
N ASP A 156 -21.91 -4.08 0.59
CA ASP A 156 -21.00 -4.61 -0.42
C ASP A 156 -19.86 -3.63 -0.67
N ILE A 157 -18.66 -4.17 -0.82
CA ILE A 157 -17.46 -3.38 -1.05
C ILE A 157 -17.20 -3.17 -2.55
N ILE A 158 -16.52 -2.11 -2.87
CA ILE A 158 -16.30 -1.66 -4.24
C ILE A 158 -14.84 -1.25 -4.43
N THR A 159 -14.22 -1.74 -5.52
CA THR A 159 -12.91 -1.29 -5.96
C THR A 159 -12.97 -0.62 -7.32
N TYR A 160 -11.94 0.13 -7.68
CA TYR A 160 -11.72 0.52 -9.06
C TYR A 160 -11.56 -0.72 -9.94
N HIS A 161 -12.16 -0.67 -11.12
CA HIS A 161 -11.81 -1.58 -12.19
C HIS A 161 -10.63 -0.99 -12.96
N SER A 162 -9.45 -1.54 -12.75
CA SER A 162 -8.20 -1.15 -13.40
C SER A 162 -7.42 -2.40 -13.80
N GLU A 163 -6.73 -2.33 -14.92
CA GLU A 163 -5.86 -3.40 -15.42
C GLU A 163 -4.42 -3.11 -15.02
N PHE A 164 -3.64 -4.18 -14.90
CA PHE A 164 -2.20 -4.09 -14.73
C PHE A 164 -1.54 -3.99 -16.10
N GLU A 165 -0.87 -2.88 -16.39
CA GLU A 165 -0.26 -2.63 -17.69
C GLU A 165 1.18 -2.12 -17.54
N MET A 166 2.05 -2.54 -18.46
CA MET A 166 3.40 -1.99 -18.59
C MET A 166 3.35 -0.74 -19.48
N LEU A 167 3.73 0.41 -18.94
CA LEU A 167 3.91 1.64 -19.74
C LEU A 167 5.28 1.68 -20.44
N SER A 168 6.25 0.93 -19.92
CA SER A 168 7.59 0.75 -20.50
C SER A 168 8.22 -0.52 -19.94
N ASP A 169 9.47 -0.81 -20.27
CA ASP A 169 10.21 -1.95 -19.71
C ASP A 169 10.37 -1.91 -18.18
N ASP A 170 10.16 -0.76 -17.55
CA ASP A 170 10.36 -0.52 -16.12
C ASP A 170 9.11 0.01 -15.41
N LEU A 171 8.31 0.81 -16.08
CA LEU A 171 7.16 1.49 -15.47
C LEU A 171 5.89 0.65 -15.65
N VAL A 172 5.18 0.45 -14.56
CA VAL A 172 3.89 -0.22 -14.53
C VAL A 172 2.81 0.72 -14.01
N VAL A 173 1.60 0.60 -14.57
CA VAL A 173 0.39 1.24 -14.10
C VAL A 173 -0.57 0.20 -13.55
N SER A 174 -1.14 0.48 -12.39
CA SER A 174 -2.18 -0.33 -11.77
C SER A 174 -2.91 0.48 -10.70
N LYS A 175 -4.06 0.01 -10.24
CA LYS A 175 -4.61 0.43 -8.95
C LYS A 175 -3.82 -0.19 -7.80
N ALA A 176 -3.98 0.34 -6.60
CA ALA A 176 -3.55 -0.29 -5.35
C ALA A 176 -2.03 -0.58 -5.27
N THR A 177 -1.19 0.14 -6.04
CA THR A 177 0.24 0.12 -5.78
C THR A 177 0.54 0.76 -4.42
N ASP A 178 -0.31 1.67 -4.00
CA ASP A 178 -0.55 2.08 -2.62
C ASP A 178 -1.44 1.06 -1.90
N ASN A 179 -0.95 0.24 -0.92
CA ASN A 179 0.49 0.06 -0.67
C ASN A 179 0.88 -1.43 -0.85
N LYS A 180 0.36 -2.05 -1.90
CA LYS A 180 0.80 -3.41 -2.25
C LYS A 180 2.27 -3.46 -2.67
N CYS A 181 2.87 -2.29 -2.96
CA CYS A 181 4.33 -2.14 -3.10
C CYS A 181 5.06 -2.51 -1.82
N GLY A 182 4.63 -1.98 -0.69
CA GLY A 182 5.24 -2.28 0.61
C GLY A 182 5.07 -3.75 1.00
N VAL A 183 3.88 -4.31 0.78
CA VAL A 183 3.62 -5.75 0.98
C VAL A 183 4.53 -6.60 0.11
N TYR A 184 4.66 -6.24 -1.18
CA TYR A 184 5.58 -6.92 -2.09
C TYR A 184 7.02 -6.87 -1.59
N VAL A 185 7.51 -5.69 -1.17
CA VAL A 185 8.87 -5.53 -0.68
C VAL A 185 9.10 -6.40 0.56
N ALA A 186 8.21 -6.37 1.55
CA ALA A 186 8.33 -7.21 2.74
C ALA A 186 8.39 -8.70 2.39
N ALA A 187 7.52 -9.17 1.49
CA ALA A 187 7.48 -10.56 1.07
C ALA A 187 8.70 -10.95 0.22
N ALA A 188 9.15 -10.09 -0.69
CA ALA A 188 10.31 -10.34 -1.53
C ALA A 188 11.63 -10.36 -0.74
N VAL A 189 11.75 -9.54 0.30
CA VAL A 189 12.87 -9.60 1.26
C VAL A 189 12.91 -10.95 1.95
N MET A 190 11.76 -11.53 2.35
CA MET A 190 11.70 -12.87 2.93
C MET A 190 12.28 -13.93 1.98
N LYS A 191 11.96 -13.82 0.70
CA LYS A 191 12.49 -14.70 -0.35
C LYS A 191 14.01 -14.52 -0.52
N GLU A 192 14.52 -13.28 -0.58
CA GLU A 192 15.97 -13.00 -0.69
C GLU A 192 16.78 -13.53 0.50
N LEU A 193 16.15 -13.60 1.66
CA LEU A 193 16.76 -14.08 2.89
C LEU A 193 16.64 -15.60 3.07
N LYS A 194 15.95 -16.33 2.19
CA LYS A 194 15.63 -17.76 2.36
C LYS A 194 16.82 -18.61 2.82
N ASP A 195 17.95 -18.48 2.13
CA ASP A 195 19.15 -19.30 2.36
C ASP A 195 20.21 -18.57 3.22
N LYS A 196 19.85 -17.45 3.86
CA LYS A 196 20.76 -16.69 4.72
C LYS A 196 20.65 -17.13 6.18
N ASN A 197 21.79 -17.25 6.85
CA ASN A 197 21.87 -17.42 8.30
C ASN A 197 21.79 -16.04 8.95
N LEU A 198 20.62 -15.67 9.44
CA LEU A 198 20.40 -14.38 10.09
C LEU A 198 20.84 -14.41 11.56
N LYS A 199 21.31 -13.26 12.04
CA LYS A 199 21.56 -13.02 13.47
C LYS A 199 20.32 -12.49 14.19
N VAL A 200 19.34 -11.97 13.44
CA VAL A 200 18.13 -11.34 13.94
C VAL A 200 16.88 -12.09 13.43
N ASN A 201 15.78 -11.98 14.16
CA ASN A 201 14.49 -12.53 13.73
C ASN A 201 13.82 -11.54 12.79
N TYR A 202 13.52 -11.97 11.56
CA TYR A 202 12.88 -11.14 10.55
C TYR A 202 11.39 -11.44 10.45
N TYR A 203 10.57 -10.40 10.58
CA TYR A 203 9.12 -10.46 10.41
C TYR A 203 8.70 -9.67 9.17
N ALA A 204 8.18 -10.36 8.16
CA ALA A 204 7.47 -9.73 7.04
C ALA A 204 5.98 -9.62 7.40
N VAL A 205 5.44 -8.41 7.37
CA VAL A 205 4.07 -8.15 7.77
C VAL A 205 3.30 -7.51 6.63
N SER A 206 2.18 -8.14 6.26
CA SER A 206 1.14 -7.55 5.42
C SER A 206 0.03 -7.09 6.36
N SER A 207 -0.01 -5.78 6.65
CA SER A 207 -0.99 -5.17 7.55
C SER A 207 -2.33 -4.92 6.85
N VAL A 208 -3.38 -4.64 7.64
CA VAL A 208 -4.73 -4.36 7.16
C VAL A 208 -5.26 -3.05 7.72
N GLY A 209 -6.12 -2.36 6.96
CA GLY A 209 -6.87 -1.20 7.42
C GLY A 209 -6.00 0.01 7.72
N GLU A 210 -4.92 0.24 6.97
CA GLU A 210 -4.09 1.43 7.06
C GLU A 210 -4.88 2.65 6.63
N GLU A 211 -5.49 2.62 5.45
CA GLU A 211 -6.25 3.68 4.79
C GLU A 211 -7.39 4.29 5.65
N THR A 212 -7.74 3.60 6.72
CA THR A 212 -8.84 4.03 7.60
C THR A 212 -8.40 4.26 9.05
N THR A 213 -7.55 3.40 9.61
CA THR A 213 -7.29 3.39 11.06
C THR A 213 -5.88 2.96 11.46
N MET A 214 -5.06 2.45 10.54
CA MET A 214 -3.74 1.83 10.81
C MET A 214 -3.81 0.70 11.86
N ARG A 215 -5.01 0.05 12.01
CA ARG A 215 -5.24 -0.93 13.07
C ARG A 215 -4.37 -2.17 12.94
N GLY A 216 -4.09 -2.58 11.70
CA GLY A 216 -3.31 -3.78 11.40
C GLY A 216 -1.87 -3.64 11.86
N ALA A 217 -1.21 -2.56 11.51
CA ALA A 217 0.15 -2.27 11.94
C ALA A 217 0.27 -2.18 13.46
N ARG A 218 -0.69 -1.50 14.10
CA ARG A 218 -0.73 -1.39 15.57
C ARG A 218 -0.81 -2.75 16.25
N THR A 219 -1.69 -3.64 15.77
CA THR A 219 -1.89 -4.94 16.42
C THR A 219 -0.79 -5.93 16.11
N SER A 220 -0.25 -5.94 14.89
CA SER A 220 0.88 -6.78 14.53
C SER A 220 2.16 -6.38 15.29
N ALA A 221 2.46 -5.08 15.36
CA ALA A 221 3.60 -4.59 16.13
C ALA A 221 3.43 -4.83 17.63
N TRP A 222 2.22 -4.72 18.18
CA TRP A 222 1.94 -5.09 19.57
C TRP A 222 2.25 -6.56 19.85
N GLN A 223 1.90 -7.45 18.93
CA GLN A 223 2.12 -8.90 19.06
C GLN A 223 3.60 -9.27 18.88
N ILE A 224 4.28 -8.66 17.90
CA ILE A 224 5.69 -8.95 17.58
C ILE A 224 6.62 -8.34 18.61
N GLU A 225 6.34 -7.12 19.08
CA GLU A 225 7.24 -6.29 19.89
C GLU A 225 8.61 -6.10 19.18
N PRO A 226 8.64 -5.46 18.00
CA PRO A 226 9.87 -5.30 17.25
C PRO A 226 10.80 -4.29 17.89
N ASP A 227 12.11 -4.59 17.88
CA ASP A 227 13.16 -3.65 18.28
C ASP A 227 13.38 -2.61 17.17
N ILE A 228 13.34 -3.07 15.92
CA ILE A 228 13.44 -2.26 14.70
C ILE A 228 12.20 -2.52 13.84
N ALA A 229 11.60 -1.46 13.31
CA ALA A 229 10.61 -1.60 12.27
C ALA A 229 10.90 -0.67 11.08
N ILE A 230 10.69 -1.20 9.89
CA ILE A 230 10.74 -0.47 8.62
C ILE A 230 9.34 -0.51 8.03
N ALA A 231 8.66 0.63 7.99
CA ALA A 231 7.46 0.76 7.20
C ALA A 231 7.87 1.03 5.75
N VAL A 232 7.38 0.21 4.85
CA VAL A 232 7.53 0.44 3.41
C VAL A 232 6.20 0.91 2.88
N ASP A 233 6.19 2.12 2.33
CA ASP A 233 4.99 2.73 1.80
C ASP A 233 5.28 3.40 0.45
N VAL A 234 4.28 3.92 -0.23
CA VAL A 234 4.50 4.74 -1.40
C VAL A 234 4.82 6.17 -1.00
N THR A 235 5.51 6.91 -1.86
CA THR A 235 5.76 8.34 -1.66
C THR A 235 5.51 9.15 -2.93
N PHE A 236 5.11 10.40 -2.76
CA PHE A 236 4.83 11.30 -3.87
C PHE A 236 6.09 11.60 -4.68
N THR A 237 5.98 11.47 -6.00
CA THR A 237 7.05 11.95 -6.88
C THR A 237 6.87 13.43 -7.20
N SER A 238 7.97 14.11 -7.42
CA SER A 238 8.02 15.50 -7.88
C SER A 238 8.47 15.64 -9.35
N ASP A 239 8.52 14.54 -10.09
CA ASP A 239 8.85 14.47 -11.50
C ASP A 239 7.63 14.54 -12.42
N ILE A 240 6.57 15.22 -11.95
CA ILE A 240 5.33 15.51 -12.69
C ILE A 240 5.20 17.00 -13.00
N PRO A 241 4.45 17.39 -14.06
CA PRO A 241 4.20 18.81 -14.35
C PRO A 241 3.53 19.51 -13.16
N GLY A 242 4.05 20.68 -12.80
CA GLY A 242 3.49 21.54 -11.74
C GLY A 242 3.96 21.21 -10.32
N ALA A 243 4.74 20.16 -10.09
CA ALA A 243 5.30 19.88 -8.77
C ALA A 243 6.43 20.85 -8.42
N ASP A 244 6.34 21.50 -7.24
CA ASP A 244 7.41 22.36 -6.72
C ASP A 244 8.35 21.56 -5.81
N LYS A 245 9.56 21.29 -6.32
CA LYS A 245 10.59 20.53 -5.59
C LYS A 245 11.05 21.18 -4.29
N ARG A 246 10.85 22.48 -4.12
CA ARG A 246 11.17 23.19 -2.86
C ARG A 246 10.20 22.81 -1.74
N ILE A 247 8.98 22.36 -2.11
CA ILE A 247 7.90 21.98 -1.17
C ILE A 247 7.90 20.47 -0.99
N PHE A 248 7.95 19.70 -2.09
CA PHE A 248 7.74 18.25 -2.09
C PHE A 248 9.05 17.42 -2.13
N GLY A 249 10.22 18.08 -2.11
CA GLY A 249 11.49 17.38 -2.29
C GLY A 249 11.76 16.99 -3.75
N ASN A 250 12.80 16.20 -3.99
CA ASN A 250 13.21 15.77 -5.33
C ASN A 250 13.18 14.25 -5.41
N VAL A 251 11.99 13.68 -5.48
CA VAL A 251 11.75 12.23 -5.64
C VAL A 251 11.25 11.97 -7.05
N SER A 252 11.81 10.97 -7.72
CA SER A 252 11.49 10.63 -9.12
C SER A 252 11.42 9.13 -9.30
N LEU A 253 10.62 8.66 -10.26
CA LEU A 253 10.57 7.25 -10.65
C LEU A 253 11.94 6.77 -11.20
N SER A 254 12.23 5.50 -11.01
CA SER A 254 13.43 4.81 -11.51
C SER A 254 14.77 5.37 -10.96
N LYS A 255 14.71 6.03 -9.80
CA LYS A 255 15.87 6.58 -9.09
C LYS A 255 16.15 5.92 -7.75
N GLY A 256 15.47 4.82 -7.47
CA GLY A 256 15.55 4.09 -6.22
C GLY A 256 14.50 4.55 -5.20
N PRO A 257 14.30 3.75 -4.14
CA PRO A 257 13.40 4.10 -3.05
C PRO A 257 13.88 5.36 -2.33
N ALA A 258 12.96 6.08 -1.70
CA ALA A 258 13.25 7.20 -0.84
C ALA A 258 13.45 6.74 0.61
N ILE A 259 14.57 7.10 1.24
CA ILE A 259 14.80 6.93 2.66
C ILE A 259 14.27 8.19 3.35
N THR A 260 13.28 8.03 4.20
CA THR A 260 12.64 9.16 4.89
C THR A 260 13.50 9.62 6.07
N LEU A 261 13.84 10.90 6.09
CA LEU A 261 14.51 11.57 7.21
C LEU A 261 13.48 12.42 7.96
N GLY A 262 13.53 12.41 9.27
CA GLY A 262 12.60 13.19 10.06
C GLY A 262 12.63 12.88 11.55
N ALA A 263 11.81 13.60 12.32
CA ALA A 263 11.85 13.54 13.77
C ALA A 263 11.44 12.16 14.35
N ALA A 264 10.58 11.44 13.64
CA ALA A 264 10.11 10.11 14.04
C ALA A 264 11.10 8.99 13.67
N MET A 265 12.02 9.25 12.74
CA MET A 265 12.96 8.24 12.25
C MET A 265 14.16 8.08 13.18
N HIS A 266 14.66 6.84 13.27
CA HIS A 266 15.83 6.54 14.09
C HIS A 266 17.13 6.81 13.32
N PRO A 267 18.00 7.75 13.76
CA PRO A 267 19.19 8.16 13.02
C PRO A 267 20.12 6.99 12.67
N ALA A 268 20.44 6.13 13.64
CA ALA A 268 21.36 5.00 13.42
C ALA A 268 20.86 4.03 12.35
N ILE A 269 19.52 3.85 12.21
CA ILE A 269 18.95 3.00 11.16
C ILE A 269 19.11 3.68 9.80
N ASN A 270 18.73 4.96 9.71
CA ASN A 270 18.86 5.72 8.47
C ASN A 270 20.31 5.84 7.99
N ASP A 271 21.25 6.11 8.89
CA ASP A 271 22.68 6.19 8.57
C ASP A 271 23.19 4.85 8.02
N LYS A 272 22.78 3.73 8.64
CA LYS A 272 23.13 2.40 8.17
C LYS A 272 22.51 2.07 6.80
N LEU A 273 21.24 2.40 6.57
CA LEU A 273 20.59 2.23 5.28
C LEU A 273 21.31 3.04 4.18
N ILE A 274 21.63 4.31 4.45
CA ILE A 274 22.34 5.18 3.51
C ILE A 274 23.76 4.66 3.25
N ALA A 275 24.47 4.19 4.27
CA ALA A 275 25.79 3.62 4.12
C ALA A 275 25.77 2.37 3.23
N LEU A 276 24.84 1.46 3.48
CA LEU A 276 24.67 0.24 2.67
C LEU A 276 24.28 0.55 1.24
N ALA A 277 23.38 1.50 1.00
CA ALA A 277 23.00 1.91 -0.35
C ALA A 277 24.25 2.41 -1.15
N LYS A 278 25.13 3.19 -0.51
CA LYS A 278 26.38 3.66 -1.11
C LYS A 278 27.37 2.51 -1.36
N GLU A 279 27.57 1.65 -0.38
CA GLU A 279 28.50 0.50 -0.44
C GLU A 279 28.13 -0.45 -1.60
N LEU A 280 26.84 -0.73 -1.72
CA LEU A 280 26.30 -1.68 -2.74
C LEU A 280 26.00 -0.99 -4.08
N ASN A 281 26.26 0.31 -4.21
CA ASN A 281 25.91 1.12 -5.39
C ASN A 281 24.43 1.01 -5.78
N LEU A 282 23.54 0.88 -4.78
CA LEU A 282 22.09 0.87 -4.99
C LEU A 282 21.59 2.30 -5.18
N PRO A 283 20.68 2.53 -6.14
CA PRO A 283 20.03 3.83 -6.26
C PRO A 283 19.13 4.06 -5.03
N TYR A 284 19.18 5.25 -4.48
CA TYR A 284 18.29 5.71 -3.41
C TYR A 284 18.08 7.22 -3.50
N GLN A 285 17.02 7.68 -2.88
CA GLN A 285 16.67 9.10 -2.77
C GLN A 285 16.44 9.44 -1.30
N LEU A 286 16.38 10.74 -0.99
CA LEU A 286 16.06 11.21 0.36
C LEU A 286 14.78 12.04 0.30
N GLU A 287 13.92 11.83 1.27
CA GLU A 287 12.73 12.66 1.50
C GLU A 287 12.65 13.10 2.96
N ILE A 288 11.83 14.11 3.24
CA ILE A 288 11.72 14.70 4.57
C ILE A 288 10.29 14.59 5.08
N ALA A 289 10.13 13.96 6.24
CA ALA A 289 8.90 13.98 7.03
C ALA A 289 9.18 14.66 8.39
N PRO A 290 8.87 15.94 8.56
CA PRO A 290 9.24 16.68 9.77
C PRO A 290 8.47 16.22 11.01
N GLY A 291 7.33 15.56 10.85
CA GLY A 291 6.48 15.06 11.92
C GLY A 291 5.93 13.67 11.58
N ARG A 292 4.60 13.59 11.42
CA ARG A 292 3.95 12.35 10.97
C ARG A 292 4.35 12.00 9.55
N THR A 293 4.39 10.71 9.28
CA THR A 293 4.73 10.17 7.96
C THR A 293 3.50 9.89 7.11
N GLY A 294 2.32 9.73 7.73
CA GLY A 294 1.10 9.30 7.06
C GLY A 294 1.13 7.81 6.67
N THR A 295 1.95 7.00 7.34
CA THR A 295 2.13 5.57 7.09
C THR A 295 1.92 4.76 8.36
N ASP A 296 1.97 3.44 8.26
CA ASP A 296 1.96 2.51 9.40
C ASP A 296 3.02 2.82 10.47
N ALA A 297 4.11 3.53 10.13
CA ALA A 297 5.12 3.97 11.08
C ALA A 297 4.55 4.85 12.21
N ASP A 298 3.54 5.66 11.90
CA ASP A 298 2.95 6.61 12.85
C ASP A 298 2.30 5.93 14.07
N VAL A 299 1.91 4.67 13.94
CA VAL A 299 1.28 3.90 15.03
C VAL A 299 2.17 2.83 15.63
N ILE A 300 3.33 2.54 15.00
CA ILE A 300 4.29 1.55 15.50
C ILE A 300 5.30 2.20 16.44
N GLN A 301 5.77 3.41 16.11
CA GLN A 301 6.88 4.07 16.80
C GLN A 301 6.68 4.29 18.30
N ASP A 302 5.45 4.49 18.74
CA ASP A 302 5.10 4.82 20.12
C ASP A 302 4.44 3.66 20.89
N LEU A 303 4.47 2.45 20.32
CA LEU A 303 3.95 1.27 21.01
C LEU A 303 4.86 0.83 22.15
N LYS A 304 4.25 0.56 23.32
CA LYS A 304 4.94 0.09 24.55
C LYS A 304 6.10 1.01 24.94
N ALA A 305 7.33 0.52 24.83
CA ALA A 305 8.55 1.28 25.16
C ALA A 305 9.10 2.07 23.96
N GLY A 306 8.45 2.00 22.83
CA GLY A 306 8.88 2.58 21.56
C GLY A 306 9.62 1.57 20.68
N THR A 307 9.55 1.79 19.37
CA THR A 307 10.23 0.99 18.34
C THR A 307 11.15 1.89 17.53
N ALA A 308 12.37 1.45 17.27
CA ALA A 308 13.29 2.19 16.41
C ALA A 308 12.79 2.11 14.95
N MET A 309 12.38 3.25 14.38
CA MET A 309 11.67 3.31 13.11
C MET A 309 12.51 3.82 11.94
N ALA A 310 12.29 3.25 10.77
CA ALA A 310 12.60 3.86 9.47
C ALA A 310 11.37 3.76 8.55
N VAL A 311 11.32 4.64 7.55
CA VAL A 311 10.36 4.58 6.45
C VAL A 311 11.12 4.55 5.14
N ILE A 312 10.71 3.65 4.27
CA ILE A 312 11.21 3.53 2.88
C ILE A 312 10.03 3.81 1.94
N GLY A 313 10.09 4.93 1.25
CA GLY A 313 9.08 5.35 0.29
C GLY A 313 9.35 4.77 -1.11
N ILE A 314 8.38 4.10 -1.70
CA ILE A 314 8.41 3.69 -3.12
C ILE A 314 7.83 4.84 -3.96
N PRO A 315 8.62 5.43 -4.86
CA PRO A 315 8.14 6.53 -5.69
C PRO A 315 6.89 6.14 -6.48
N ASN A 316 5.82 6.94 -6.34
CA ASN A 316 4.51 6.70 -6.95
C ASN A 316 3.99 8.00 -7.58
N ARG A 317 3.49 7.92 -8.82
CA ARG A 317 2.70 8.98 -9.45
C ARG A 317 1.23 8.64 -9.36
N TYR A 318 0.43 9.68 -9.13
CA TYR A 318 -1.04 9.57 -9.18
C TYR A 318 -1.62 8.68 -8.05
N MET A 319 -0.98 8.69 -6.88
CA MET A 319 -1.45 8.01 -5.66
C MET A 319 -2.94 8.26 -5.43
N HIS A 320 -3.65 7.25 -4.89
CA HIS A 320 -5.10 7.28 -4.67
C HIS A 320 -5.95 7.45 -5.96
N SER A 321 -5.40 7.03 -7.10
CA SER A 321 -6.13 6.96 -8.36
C SER A 321 -6.25 5.53 -8.87
N PRO A 322 -7.12 5.25 -9.86
CA PRO A 322 -7.17 3.92 -10.45
C PRO A 322 -5.94 3.56 -11.30
N ASN A 323 -5.03 4.51 -11.54
CA ASN A 323 -3.91 4.39 -12.47
C ASN A 323 -2.62 4.95 -11.84
N GLU A 324 -2.21 4.38 -10.74
CA GLU A 324 -0.94 4.69 -10.07
C GLU A 324 0.23 4.14 -10.88
N VAL A 325 1.33 4.89 -10.94
CA VAL A 325 2.51 4.51 -11.73
C VAL A 325 3.73 4.39 -10.82
N ILE A 326 4.39 3.23 -10.89
CA ILE A 326 5.62 2.93 -10.16
C ILE A 326 6.70 2.35 -11.08
N SER A 327 7.91 2.22 -10.55
CA SER A 327 9.05 1.58 -11.23
C SER A 327 9.42 0.25 -10.55
N PHE A 328 9.60 -0.79 -11.37
CA PHE A 328 10.13 -2.07 -10.88
C PHE A 328 11.57 -1.99 -10.40
N LYS A 329 12.38 -1.06 -10.94
CA LYS A 329 13.74 -0.83 -10.45
C LYS A 329 13.75 -0.26 -9.04
N ASP A 330 12.78 0.58 -8.69
CA ASP A 330 12.67 1.14 -7.35
C ASP A 330 12.27 0.06 -6.35
N LEU A 331 11.33 -0.84 -6.71
CA LEU A 331 10.98 -2.00 -5.90
C LEU A 331 12.19 -2.95 -5.70
N ASP A 332 12.91 -3.27 -6.77
CA ASP A 332 14.10 -4.16 -6.72
C ASP A 332 15.18 -3.57 -5.81
N ALA A 333 15.46 -2.26 -5.94
CA ALA A 333 16.42 -1.57 -5.10
C ALA A 333 16.00 -1.56 -3.61
N ALA A 334 14.71 -1.36 -3.32
CA ALA A 334 14.19 -1.42 -1.95
C ALA A 334 14.37 -2.81 -1.33
N VAL A 335 14.04 -3.87 -2.07
CA VAL A 335 14.24 -5.26 -1.62
C VAL A 335 15.71 -5.54 -1.32
N GLN A 336 16.62 -5.17 -2.23
CA GLN A 336 18.06 -5.38 -2.04
C GLN A 336 18.59 -4.60 -0.84
N LEU A 337 18.20 -3.34 -0.68
CA LEU A 337 18.64 -2.49 0.43
C LEU A 337 18.18 -3.04 1.79
N ILE A 338 16.90 -3.40 1.91
CA ILE A 338 16.34 -3.91 3.17
C ILE A 338 16.92 -5.30 3.49
N ALA A 339 17.10 -6.17 2.49
CA ALA A 339 17.72 -7.49 2.69
C ALA A 339 19.19 -7.34 3.17
N ALA A 340 19.95 -6.42 2.58
CA ALA A 340 21.30 -6.11 3.02
C ALA A 340 21.33 -5.54 4.45
N PHE A 341 20.40 -4.64 4.77
CA PHE A 341 20.26 -4.09 6.12
C PHE A 341 20.03 -5.22 7.14
N ILE A 342 19.04 -6.08 6.93
CA ILE A 342 18.73 -7.19 7.84
C ILE A 342 19.92 -8.15 8.00
N THR A 343 20.60 -8.48 6.89
CA THR A 343 21.77 -9.39 6.90
C THR A 343 22.97 -8.79 7.65
N SER A 344 23.08 -7.46 7.68
CA SER A 344 24.19 -6.75 8.34
C SER A 344 23.97 -6.48 9.83
N LEU A 345 22.81 -6.86 10.36
CA LEU A 345 22.50 -6.64 11.79
C LEU A 345 23.10 -7.74 12.65
N GLU A 346 23.60 -7.33 13.82
CA GLU A 346 24.01 -8.19 14.92
C GLU A 346 23.09 -7.91 16.12
N ASP A 347 23.11 -8.83 17.11
CA ASP A 347 22.23 -8.75 18.30
C ASP A 347 22.56 -7.58 19.25
N ASP A 348 23.74 -6.98 19.07
CA ASP A 348 24.27 -5.84 19.83
C ASP A 348 24.13 -4.49 19.11
N PHE A 349 23.13 -4.37 18.21
CA PHE A 349 22.88 -3.12 17.50
C PHE A 349 22.75 -1.93 18.47
N ASP A 350 23.52 -0.87 18.22
CA ASP A 350 23.51 0.33 19.06
C ASP A 350 22.32 1.25 18.69
N PHE A 351 21.38 1.36 19.64
CA PHE A 351 20.21 2.24 19.55
C PHE A 351 20.46 3.65 20.12
N SER A 352 21.68 4.05 20.39
CA SER A 352 21.96 5.42 20.83
C SER A 352 21.57 6.44 19.76
N ARG A 353 20.98 7.55 20.19
CA ARG A 353 20.54 8.65 19.33
C ARG A 353 21.51 9.81 19.35
#